data_8f21e14d765f7458fb2bc58500305c3f
#
_entry.id   8f21e14d765f7458fb2bc58500305c3f
#
_cell.length_a   1.000
_cell.length_b   1.000
_cell.length_c   1.000
_cell.angle_alpha   90.00
_cell.angle_beta   90.00
_cell.angle_gamma   90.00
#
_symmetry.space_group_name_H-M   'P 1'
#
loop_
_entity.id
_entity.type
_entity.pdbx_description
1 polymer ?
#
loop_
_entity_poly.entity_id
_entity_poly.type
_entity_poly.pdbx_seq_one_letter_code
_entity_poly.pdbx_strand_id
1 'polypeptide(L)' 'MISSKILKKEIKIGKVIREDDEYKVLDMDKDGNVISVKSLEDLLEDFVELEGTNIKLEYIDKID' A
#
# COMPACT_ATOMS: atom_id res chain seq x y z
N MET A 1 17.02 23.69 -15.18
CA MET A 1 15.98 22.75 -15.62
C MET A 1 15.50 21.91 -14.44
N ILE A 2 14.21 21.92 -14.22
CA ILE A 2 13.64 21.14 -13.13
C ILE A 2 13.20 19.79 -13.68
N SER A 3 13.81 18.74 -13.15
CA SER A 3 13.35 17.40 -13.48
C SER A 3 12.48 16.88 -12.34
N SER A 4 11.34 16.33 -12.66
CA SER A 4 10.47 15.72 -11.67
C SER A 4 10.73 14.23 -11.62
N LYS A 5 10.76 13.70 -10.42
CA LYS A 5 10.91 12.27 -10.19
C LYS A 5 9.65 11.77 -9.50
N ILE A 6 9.07 10.73 -10.06
CA ILE A 6 7.86 10.13 -9.49
C ILE A 6 8.23 8.80 -8.86
N LEU A 7 7.98 8.69 -7.55
CA LEU A 7 8.11 7.45 -6.82
C LEU A 7 6.69 7.02 -6.45
N LYS A 8 6.29 5.85 -6.91
CA LYS A 8 4.92 5.38 -6.69
C LYS A 8 4.89 3.93 -6.26
N LYS A 9 4.15 3.68 -5.19
CA LYS A 9 3.80 2.33 -4.77
C LYS A 9 2.29 2.26 -4.71
N GLU A 10 1.71 1.24 -5.32
CA GLU A 10 0.27 1.10 -5.40
C GLU A 10 -0.16 -0.35 -5.19
N ILE A 11 -1.16 -0.53 -4.36
CA ILE A 11 -1.81 -1.82 -4.16
C ILE A 11 -3.29 -1.61 -4.47
N LYS A 12 -3.74 -2.16 -5.58
CA LYS A 12 -5.11 -1.94 -6.05
C LYS A 12 -6.14 -2.78 -5.33
N ILE A 13 -5.80 -4.01 -5.06
CA ILE A 13 -6.66 -4.93 -4.33
C ILE A 13 -5.86 -5.40 -3.14
N GLY A 14 -6.13 -4.82 -2.00
CA GLY A 14 -5.33 -5.09 -0.83
C GLY A 14 -6.17 -5.43 0.38
N LYS A 15 -5.53 -6.07 1.33
CA LYS A 15 -6.13 -6.35 2.62
C LYS A 15 -5.12 -5.99 3.69
N VAL A 16 -5.54 -5.18 4.65
CA VAL A 16 -4.69 -4.84 5.79
C VAL A 16 -4.98 -5.84 6.90
N ILE A 17 -3.94 -6.43 7.44
CA ILE A 17 -4.06 -7.33 8.60
C ILE A 17 -3.15 -6.84 9.72
N ARG A 18 -3.47 -7.28 10.91
CA ARG A 18 -2.62 -7.04 12.08
C ARG A 18 -2.25 -8.40 12.66
N GLU A 19 -0.95 -8.65 12.77
CA GLU A 19 -0.42 -9.91 13.25
C GLU A 19 0.79 -9.63 14.12
N ASP A 20 0.81 -10.18 15.34
CA ASP A 20 1.90 -9.99 16.29
C ASP A 20 2.24 -8.51 16.52
N ASP A 21 1.20 -7.67 16.66
CA ASP A 21 1.33 -6.23 16.85
C ASP A 21 1.96 -5.49 15.68
N GLU A 22 2.04 -6.13 14.52
CA GLU A 22 2.52 -5.51 13.29
C GLU A 22 1.40 -5.41 12.27
N TYR A 23 1.41 -4.32 11.52
CA TYR A 23 0.47 -4.14 10.41
C TYR A 23 1.11 -4.60 9.12
N LYS A 24 0.39 -5.42 8.39
CA LYS A 24 0.85 -5.94 7.11
C LYS A 24 -0.20 -5.69 6.05
N VAL A 25 0.24 -5.48 4.83
CA VAL A 25 -0.65 -5.30 3.69
C VAL A 25 -0.46 -6.47 2.74
N LEU A 26 -1.56 -7.14 2.45
CA LEU A 26 -1.58 -8.23 1.50
C LEU A 26 -1.95 -7.69 0.13
N ASP A 27 -1.10 -7.95 -0.85
CA ASP A 27 -1.40 -7.61 -2.23
C ASP A 27 -2.09 -8.82 -2.85
N MET A 28 -3.29 -8.64 -3.37
CA MET A 28 -4.12 -9.73 -3.83
C MET A 28 -4.51 -9.57 -5.29
N ASP A 29 -4.84 -10.68 -5.94
CA ASP A 29 -5.35 -10.64 -7.31
C ASP A 29 -6.87 -10.62 -7.33
N LYS A 30 -7.46 -10.64 -8.52
CA LYS A 30 -8.91 -10.60 -8.70
C LYS A 30 -9.63 -11.80 -8.09
N ASP A 31 -8.93 -12.92 -8.00
CA ASP A 31 -9.51 -14.17 -7.52
C ASP A 31 -9.38 -14.34 -6.01
N GLY A 32 -8.79 -13.34 -5.36
CA GLY A 32 -8.61 -13.37 -3.92
C GLY A 32 -7.35 -14.08 -3.46
N ASN A 33 -6.44 -14.37 -4.38
CA ASN A 33 -5.17 -14.98 -4.03
C ASN A 33 -4.16 -13.93 -3.60
N VAL A 34 -3.40 -14.23 -2.56
CA VAL A 34 -2.36 -13.33 -2.09
C VAL A 34 -1.15 -13.42 -3.00
N ILE A 35 -0.79 -12.29 -3.61
CA ILE A 35 0.38 -12.20 -4.48
C ILE A 35 1.63 -11.93 -3.67
N SER A 36 1.54 -10.99 -2.73
CA SER A 36 2.66 -10.64 -1.88
C SER A 36 2.18 -10.11 -0.53
N VAL A 37 3.07 -10.17 0.46
CA VAL A 37 2.82 -9.63 1.79
C VAL A 37 3.91 -8.61 2.08
N LYS A 38 3.51 -7.41 2.48
CA LYS A 38 4.45 -6.34 2.81
C LYS A 38 4.13 -5.78 4.18
N SER A 39 5.16 -5.51 4.98
CA SER A 39 4.95 -4.81 6.23
C SER A 39 4.69 -3.33 5.94
N LEU A 40 3.98 -2.68 6.83
CA LEU A 40 3.73 -1.24 6.68
C LEU A 40 5.03 -0.45 6.66
N GLU A 41 6.01 -0.87 7.47
CA GLU A 41 7.33 -0.25 7.49
C GLU A 41 8.01 -0.30 6.12
N ASP A 42 7.96 -1.47 5.47
CA ASP A 42 8.56 -1.63 4.15
C ASP A 42 7.89 -0.74 3.11
N LEU A 43 6.57 -0.56 3.22
CA LEU A 43 5.86 0.31 2.29
C LEU A 43 6.23 1.77 2.47
N LEU A 44 6.47 2.20 3.69
CA LEU A 44 6.73 3.58 4.00
C LEU A 44 8.21 3.98 3.90
N GLU A 45 9.10 2.99 3.93
CA GLU A 45 10.55 3.23 4.01
C GLU A 45 11.07 4.15 2.91
N ASP A 46 10.64 3.93 1.68
CA ASP A 46 11.11 4.73 0.55
C ASP A 46 10.57 6.15 0.55
N PHE A 47 9.60 6.44 1.39
CA PHE A 47 8.95 7.75 1.45
C PHE A 47 9.34 8.57 2.67
N VAL A 48 10.28 8.06 3.48
CA VAL A 48 10.71 8.77 4.69
C VAL A 48 11.32 10.10 4.33
N GLU A 49 10.84 11.17 4.99
CA GLU A 49 11.31 12.54 4.81
C GLU A 49 11.08 13.13 3.42
N LEU A 50 10.26 12.50 2.59
CA LEU A 50 9.89 13.06 1.30
C LEU A 50 8.68 13.95 1.45
N GLU A 51 8.84 15.23 1.14
CA GLU A 51 7.74 16.18 1.19
C GLU A 51 6.83 16.00 -0.03
N GLY A 52 5.54 16.21 0.17
CA GLY A 52 4.58 16.09 -0.92
C GLY A 52 4.09 14.67 -1.17
N THR A 53 4.38 13.76 -0.23
CA THR A 53 3.86 12.41 -0.32
C THR A 53 2.34 12.40 -0.13
N ASN A 54 1.62 11.79 -1.06
CA ASN A 54 0.18 11.65 -0.96
C ASN A 54 -0.15 10.25 -0.44
N ILE A 55 -0.96 10.21 0.58
CA ILE A 55 -1.39 8.94 1.17
C ILE A 55 -2.91 8.86 1.08
N LYS A 56 -3.40 7.82 0.43
CA LYS A 56 -4.83 7.62 0.28
C LYS A 56 -5.19 6.19 0.65
N LEU A 57 -6.16 6.05 1.54
CA LEU A 57 -6.75 4.75 1.88
C LEU A 57 -8.23 4.83 1.56
N GLU A 58 -8.72 3.84 0.84
CA GLU A 58 -10.10 3.82 0.41
C GLU A 58 -10.65 2.41 0.50
N TYR A 59 -11.84 2.30 1.06
CA TYR A 59 -12.55 1.04 1.15
C TYR A 59 -13.90 1.19 0.46
N ILE A 60 -14.14 0.33 -0.49
CA ILE A 60 -15.42 0.31 -1.20
C ILE A 60 -16.08 -1.03 -0.92
N ASP A 61 -17.21 -0.98 -0.21
CA ASP A 61 -17.98 -2.17 0.07
C ASP A 61 -19.09 -2.28 -0.96
N LYS A 62 -19.05 -3.36 -1.72
CA LYS A 62 -20.09 -3.62 -2.71
C LYS A 62 -21.19 -4.44 -2.06
N ILE A 63 -22.32 -3.80 -1.86
CA ILE A 63 -23.50 -4.46 -1.33
C ILE A 63 -24.42 -4.76 -2.50
N ASP A 64 -24.66 -6.02 -2.74
CA ASP A 64 -25.60 -6.45 -3.77
C ASP A 64 -27.02 -6.48 -3.22
#